data_80db5a1980287b835f337b348f5b1893
#
_entry.id   80db5a1980287b835f337b348f5b1893
#
_cell.length_a   1.000
_cell.length_b   1.000
_cell.length_c   1.000
_cell.angle_alpha   90.00
_cell.angle_beta   90.00
_cell.angle_gamma   90.00
#
_symmetry.space_group_name_H-M   'P 1'
#
loop_
_entity.id
_entity.type
_entity.pdbx_description
1 polymer ?
#
loop_
_entity_poly.entity_id
_entity_poly.type
_entity_poly.pdbx_seq_one_letter_code
_entity_poly.pdbx_strand_id
1 'polypeptide(L)'
;MTKKLMFATLTCAAFAFSANAHASDVEHFKGKPSDTLEQAVSNFSEYNNKLEKVLAGDMTPEAMNEVHELTYTLENALGKISEELRELADVLEEVHVASEHADGNAVKKHGQKYLEVSREVIK
;
A
#
# COMPACT_ATOMS: atom_id res chain seq x y z
N MET A 1 -36.59 -73.02 -10.75
CA MET A 1 -36.58 -71.98 -9.71
C MET A 1 -35.65 -70.85 -10.14
N THR A 2 -36.15 -69.84 -10.81
CA THR A 2 -35.38 -68.69 -11.30
C THR A 2 -35.61 -67.52 -10.37
N LYS A 3 -34.56 -67.15 -9.61
CA LYS A 3 -34.56 -65.96 -8.78
C LYS A 3 -34.27 -64.73 -9.64
N LYS A 4 -35.25 -63.85 -9.80
CA LYS A 4 -35.07 -62.55 -10.44
C LYS A 4 -34.37 -61.58 -9.45
N LEU A 5 -33.16 -61.14 -9.79
CA LEU A 5 -32.49 -60.05 -9.12
C LEU A 5 -33.08 -58.73 -9.64
N MET A 6 -33.71 -57.97 -8.72
CA MET A 6 -34.09 -56.58 -8.97
C MET A 6 -32.88 -55.67 -8.72
N PHE A 7 -32.39 -55.03 -9.74
CA PHE A 7 -31.44 -53.93 -9.60
C PHE A 7 -32.22 -52.62 -9.32
N ALA A 8 -32.07 -52.10 -8.10
CA ALA A 8 -32.54 -50.74 -7.76
C ALA A 8 -31.47 -49.73 -8.19
N THR A 9 -31.80 -48.94 -9.21
CA THR A 9 -30.98 -47.82 -9.65
C THR A 9 -31.23 -46.64 -8.71
N LEU A 10 -30.21 -46.33 -7.89
CA LEU A 10 -30.19 -45.13 -7.01
C LEU A 10 -29.75 -43.93 -7.85
N THR A 11 -30.71 -43.06 -8.18
CA THR A 11 -30.47 -41.80 -8.90
C THR A 11 -30.00 -40.76 -7.91
N CYS A 12 -28.69 -40.49 -7.84
CA CYS A 12 -28.13 -39.35 -7.12
C CYS A 12 -28.44 -38.06 -7.89
N ALA A 13 -29.42 -37.29 -7.38
CA ALA A 13 -29.62 -35.92 -7.83
C ALA A 13 -28.53 -35.02 -7.24
N ALA A 14 -27.56 -34.66 -8.08
CA ALA A 14 -26.58 -33.64 -7.74
C ALA A 14 -27.23 -32.26 -7.77
N PHE A 15 -27.50 -31.68 -6.59
CA PHE A 15 -27.86 -30.27 -6.44
C PHE A 15 -26.58 -29.45 -6.68
N ALA A 16 -26.46 -28.88 -7.87
CA ALA A 16 -25.47 -27.85 -8.13
C ALA A 16 -25.89 -26.56 -7.40
N PHE A 17 -25.27 -26.28 -6.26
CA PHE A 17 -25.33 -24.97 -5.66
C PHE A 17 -24.48 -24.02 -6.51
N SER A 18 -25.10 -23.27 -7.39
CA SER A 18 -24.49 -22.12 -8.04
C SER A 18 -24.36 -21.01 -6.97
N ALA A 19 -23.21 -20.96 -6.31
CA ALA A 19 -22.82 -19.80 -5.54
C ALA A 19 -22.59 -18.65 -6.54
N ASN A 20 -23.59 -17.83 -6.77
CA ASN A 20 -23.41 -16.51 -7.36
C ASN A 20 -22.61 -15.69 -6.35
N ALA A 21 -21.28 -15.72 -6.44
CA ALA A 21 -20.44 -14.71 -5.88
C ALA A 21 -20.71 -13.42 -6.68
N HIS A 22 -21.66 -12.63 -6.24
CA HIS A 22 -21.72 -11.24 -6.60
C HIS A 22 -20.47 -10.61 -5.98
N ALA A 23 -19.38 -10.51 -6.75
CA ALA A 23 -18.37 -9.52 -6.49
C ALA A 23 -19.11 -8.19 -6.56
N SER A 24 -19.40 -7.60 -5.40
CA SER A 24 -19.89 -6.23 -5.34
C SER A 24 -18.79 -5.38 -5.96
N ASP A 25 -19.05 -4.82 -7.13
CA ASP A 25 -18.30 -3.70 -7.71
C ASP A 25 -18.52 -2.49 -6.81
N VAL A 26 -17.98 -2.56 -5.59
CA VAL A 26 -17.84 -1.40 -4.74
C VAL A 26 -16.70 -0.62 -5.35
N GLU A 27 -17.05 0.51 -5.97
CA GLU A 27 -16.03 1.46 -6.45
C GLU A 27 -15.14 1.82 -5.26
N HIS A 28 -13.94 1.21 -5.22
CA HIS A 28 -13.02 1.43 -4.12
C HIS A 28 -12.54 2.87 -4.16
N PHE A 29 -12.73 3.58 -3.06
CA PHE A 29 -12.14 4.89 -2.86
C PHE A 29 -10.62 4.80 -3.08
N LYS A 30 -10.06 5.67 -3.94
CA LYS A 30 -8.65 5.56 -4.34
C LYS A 30 -7.70 6.41 -3.51
N GLY A 31 -8.24 7.33 -2.71
CA GLY A 31 -7.44 8.31 -1.99
C GLY A 31 -6.79 9.36 -2.90
N LYS A 32 -6.04 10.25 -2.29
CA LYS A 32 -5.24 11.26 -3.00
C LYS A 32 -3.98 10.61 -3.57
N PRO A 33 -3.61 10.85 -4.84
CA PRO A 33 -2.36 10.34 -5.40
C PRO A 33 -1.15 11.04 -4.79
N SER A 34 0.00 10.38 -4.81
CA SER A 34 1.29 10.90 -4.38
C SER A 34 2.33 10.58 -5.45
N ASP A 35 2.35 11.39 -6.51
CA ASP A 35 3.19 11.14 -7.68
C ASP A 35 4.64 11.62 -7.48
N THR A 36 4.86 12.55 -6.54
CA THR A 36 6.18 13.06 -6.17
C THR A 36 6.43 12.90 -4.67
N LEU A 37 7.70 12.90 -4.25
CA LEU A 37 8.07 12.85 -2.84
C LEU A 37 7.48 14.03 -2.05
N GLU A 38 7.52 15.25 -2.62
CA GLU A 38 6.92 16.43 -2.00
C GLU A 38 5.42 16.26 -1.74
N GLN A 39 4.67 15.76 -2.75
CA GLN A 39 3.25 15.45 -2.59
C GLN A 39 3.02 14.37 -1.52
N ALA A 40 3.86 13.31 -1.52
CA ALA A 40 3.76 12.23 -0.57
C ALA A 40 3.98 12.72 0.87
N VAL A 41 5.01 13.49 1.13
CA VAL A 41 5.33 14.07 2.45
C VAL A 41 4.21 15.02 2.91
N SER A 42 3.69 15.85 2.01
CA SER A 42 2.59 16.76 2.30
C SER A 42 1.29 16.01 2.64
N ASN A 43 0.91 15.02 1.81
CA ASN A 43 -0.26 14.19 2.04
C ASN A 43 -0.13 13.37 3.34
N PHE A 44 1.06 12.81 3.59
CA PHE A 44 1.33 12.06 4.80
C PHE A 44 1.14 12.90 6.06
N SER A 45 1.69 14.12 6.09
CA SER A 45 1.53 15.04 7.20
C SER A 45 0.07 15.46 7.39
N GLU A 46 -0.61 15.89 6.32
CA GLU A 46 -2.01 16.34 6.37
C GLU A 46 -2.95 15.23 6.87
N TYR A 47 -2.82 14.02 6.31
CA TYR A 47 -3.74 12.92 6.59
C TYR A 47 -3.46 12.25 7.93
N ASN A 48 -2.23 12.24 8.43
CA ASN A 48 -1.94 11.86 9.81
C ASN A 48 -2.61 12.80 10.81
N ASN A 49 -2.61 14.10 10.56
CA ASN A 49 -3.31 15.08 11.40
C ASN A 49 -4.84 14.88 11.37
N LYS A 50 -5.40 14.47 10.23
CA LYS A 50 -6.82 14.11 10.15
C LYS A 50 -7.12 12.83 10.92
N LEU A 51 -6.29 11.81 10.75
CA LEU A 51 -6.41 10.54 11.46
C LEU A 51 -6.33 10.74 12.98
N GLU A 52 -5.39 11.55 13.47
CA GLU A 52 -5.27 11.89 14.89
C GLU A 52 -6.58 12.49 15.44
N LYS A 53 -7.22 13.41 14.70
CA LYS A 53 -8.48 14.03 15.11
C LYS A 53 -9.62 13.01 15.20
N VAL A 54 -9.73 12.10 14.22
CA VAL A 54 -10.76 11.06 14.25
C VAL A 54 -10.54 10.11 15.43
N LEU A 55 -9.28 9.69 15.66
CA LEU A 55 -8.93 8.79 16.76
C LEU A 55 -9.10 9.41 18.16
N ALA A 56 -9.16 10.73 18.26
CA ALA A 56 -9.43 11.41 19.53
C ALA A 56 -10.91 11.39 19.92
N GLY A 57 -11.82 11.03 19.00
CA GLY A 57 -13.26 10.91 19.24
C GLY A 57 -13.72 9.46 19.47
N ASP A 58 -15.04 9.28 19.52
CA ASP A 58 -15.65 7.96 19.63
C ASP A 58 -15.57 7.20 18.30
N MET A 59 -15.23 5.90 18.34
CA MET A 59 -15.17 5.03 17.17
C MET A 59 -16.57 4.57 16.75
N THR A 60 -17.37 5.50 16.24
CA THR A 60 -18.67 5.19 15.63
C THR A 60 -18.49 4.51 14.27
N PRO A 61 -19.53 3.88 13.69
CA PRO A 61 -19.46 3.36 12.32
C PRO A 61 -19.00 4.41 11.29
N GLU A 62 -19.43 5.66 11.45
CA GLU A 62 -19.05 6.78 10.59
C GLU A 62 -17.56 7.14 10.75
N ALA A 63 -17.06 7.19 12.00
CA ALA A 63 -15.65 7.43 12.28
C ALA A 63 -14.76 6.31 11.72
N MET A 64 -15.20 5.04 11.81
CA MET A 64 -14.48 3.92 11.22
C MET A 64 -14.44 3.99 9.69
N ASN A 65 -15.52 4.45 9.05
CA ASN A 65 -15.54 4.68 7.59
C ASN A 65 -14.58 5.82 7.22
N GLU A 66 -14.55 6.91 7.99
CA GLU A 66 -13.60 8.01 7.77
C GLU A 66 -12.15 7.53 7.89
N VAL A 67 -11.83 6.75 8.93
CA VAL A 67 -10.50 6.12 9.06
C VAL A 67 -10.17 5.28 7.83
N HIS A 68 -11.11 4.46 7.36
CA HIS A 68 -10.92 3.63 6.17
C HIS A 68 -10.59 4.49 4.93
N GLU A 69 -11.29 5.59 4.69
CA GLU A 69 -11.01 6.50 3.57
C GLU A 69 -9.66 7.22 3.71
N LEU A 70 -9.29 7.66 4.93
CA LEU A 70 -8.00 8.31 5.19
C LEU A 70 -6.82 7.38 4.91
N THR A 71 -6.96 6.08 5.20
CA THR A 71 -5.88 5.11 5.00
C THR A 71 -5.45 4.99 3.55
N TYR A 72 -6.33 5.09 2.57
CA TYR A 72 -5.95 5.02 1.15
C TYR A 72 -4.95 6.11 0.76
N THR A 73 -5.17 7.35 1.24
CA THR A 73 -4.21 8.44 0.97
C THR A 73 -2.89 8.23 1.71
N LEU A 74 -2.95 7.74 2.95
CA LEU A 74 -1.76 7.42 3.73
C LEU A 74 -0.95 6.27 3.11
N GLU A 75 -1.61 5.24 2.59
CA GLU A 75 -0.98 4.13 1.87
C GLU A 75 -0.28 4.61 0.59
N ASN A 76 -0.93 5.47 -0.21
CA ASN A 76 -0.33 6.08 -1.40
C ASN A 76 0.92 6.89 -1.02
N ALA A 77 0.84 7.71 0.02
CA ALA A 77 1.94 8.53 0.49
C ALA A 77 3.11 7.69 1.03
N LEU A 78 2.82 6.69 1.88
CA LEU A 78 3.83 5.77 2.41
C LEU A 78 4.50 4.94 1.32
N GLY A 79 3.73 4.48 0.32
CA GLY A 79 4.27 3.76 -0.82
C GLY A 79 5.33 4.58 -1.55
N LYS A 80 5.02 5.84 -1.88
CA LYS A 80 5.95 6.75 -2.57
C LYS A 80 7.15 7.11 -1.70
N ILE A 81 6.96 7.43 -0.43
CA ILE A 81 8.08 7.70 0.51
C ILE A 81 9.01 6.48 0.62
N SER A 82 8.46 5.27 0.72
CA SER A 82 9.25 4.04 0.81
C SER A 82 10.05 3.75 -0.45
N GLU A 83 9.51 4.05 -1.63
CA GLU A 83 10.21 3.96 -2.91
C GLU A 83 11.41 4.91 -2.94
N GLU A 84 11.18 6.18 -2.66
CA GLU A 84 12.20 7.23 -2.66
C GLU A 84 13.30 6.97 -1.63
N LEU A 85 12.96 6.46 -0.44
CA LEU A 85 13.95 6.10 0.57
C LEU A 85 14.83 4.91 0.16
N ARG A 86 14.31 3.95 -0.63
CA ARG A 86 15.12 2.88 -1.20
C ARG A 86 16.09 3.41 -2.24
N GLU A 87 15.63 4.28 -3.14
CA GLU A 87 16.48 4.95 -4.12
C GLU A 87 17.54 5.82 -3.44
N LEU A 88 17.17 6.48 -2.34
CA LEU A 88 18.09 7.29 -1.55
C LEU A 88 19.19 6.43 -0.88
N ALA A 89 18.87 5.21 -0.46
CA ALA A 89 19.86 4.28 0.07
C ALA A 89 20.89 3.90 -0.99
N ASP A 90 20.46 3.69 -2.25
CA ASP A 90 21.36 3.42 -3.37
C ASP A 90 22.27 4.63 -3.66
N VAL A 91 21.74 5.86 -3.59
CA VAL A 91 22.55 7.09 -3.74
C VAL A 91 23.58 7.21 -2.59
N LEU A 92 23.24 6.83 -1.38
CA LEU A 92 24.16 6.83 -0.25
C LEU A 92 25.27 5.78 -0.44
N GLU A 93 24.95 4.62 -1.00
CA GLU A 93 25.96 3.61 -1.35
C GLU A 93 26.94 4.14 -2.39
N GLU A 94 26.48 4.91 -3.39
CA GLU A 94 27.39 5.59 -4.35
C GLU A 94 28.34 6.57 -3.65
N VAL A 95 27.89 7.28 -2.62
CA VAL A 95 28.76 8.14 -1.80
C VAL A 95 29.80 7.31 -1.07
N HIS A 96 29.38 6.19 -0.48
CA HIS A 96 30.26 5.27 0.26
C HIS A 96 31.36 4.73 -0.65
N VAL A 97 30.99 4.10 -1.76
CA VAL A 97 31.95 3.52 -2.72
C VAL A 97 32.89 4.57 -3.29
N ALA A 98 32.40 5.75 -3.66
CA ALA A 98 33.25 6.84 -4.13
C ALA A 98 34.26 7.29 -3.06
N SER A 99 33.87 7.26 -1.78
CA SER A 99 34.81 7.60 -0.68
C SER A 99 35.93 6.58 -0.50
N GLU A 100 35.62 5.29 -0.67
CA GLU A 100 36.65 4.21 -0.62
C GLU A 100 37.69 4.34 -1.73
N HIS A 101 37.28 4.82 -2.91
CA HIS A 101 38.17 5.06 -4.06
C HIS A 101 38.81 6.44 -4.05
N ALA A 102 38.61 7.25 -3.01
CA ALA A 102 39.12 8.61 -2.89
C ALA A 102 38.67 9.54 -4.07
N ASP A 103 37.51 9.24 -4.69
CA ASP A 103 36.94 10.08 -5.74
C ASP A 103 36.15 11.25 -5.14
N GLY A 104 36.82 12.33 -4.82
CA GLY A 104 36.23 13.51 -4.21
C GLY A 104 35.14 14.18 -5.06
N ASN A 105 35.21 14.07 -6.40
CA ASN A 105 34.19 14.64 -7.28
C ASN A 105 32.88 13.82 -7.22
N ALA A 106 32.96 12.50 -7.26
CA ALA A 106 31.83 11.61 -7.12
C ALA A 106 31.20 11.73 -5.72
N VAL A 107 32.01 11.76 -4.66
CA VAL A 107 31.52 12.00 -3.27
C VAL A 107 30.72 13.28 -3.19
N LYS A 108 31.22 14.37 -3.72
CA LYS A 108 30.53 15.67 -3.69
C LYS A 108 29.22 15.63 -4.48
N LYS A 109 29.23 15.07 -5.67
CA LYS A 109 28.07 14.97 -6.58
C LYS A 109 26.94 14.13 -5.94
N HIS A 110 27.25 12.90 -5.54
CA HIS A 110 26.26 11.99 -4.95
C HIS A 110 25.83 12.45 -3.56
N GLY A 111 26.74 13.01 -2.77
CA GLY A 111 26.43 13.56 -1.44
C GLY A 111 25.46 14.75 -1.50
N GLN A 112 25.59 15.64 -2.50
CA GLN A 112 24.66 16.73 -2.70
C GLN A 112 23.27 16.21 -3.05
N LYS A 113 23.14 15.25 -3.98
CA LYS A 113 21.88 14.60 -4.33
C LYS A 113 21.24 13.91 -3.13
N TYR A 114 22.04 13.17 -2.35
CA TYR A 114 21.56 12.53 -1.13
C TYR A 114 20.96 13.54 -0.14
N LEU A 115 21.64 14.65 0.12
CA LEU A 115 21.19 15.67 1.07
C LEU A 115 19.94 16.40 0.57
N GLU A 116 19.82 16.65 -0.73
CA GLU A 116 18.64 17.26 -1.33
C GLU A 116 17.37 16.43 -1.03
N VAL A 117 17.40 15.14 -1.41
CA VAL A 117 16.25 14.25 -1.22
C VAL A 117 15.99 13.96 0.27
N SER A 118 17.03 13.71 1.08
CA SER A 118 16.84 13.40 2.50
C SER A 118 16.17 14.53 3.28
N ARG A 119 16.39 15.79 2.89
CA ARG A 119 15.80 16.97 3.53
C ARG A 119 14.38 17.29 3.07
N GLU A 120 13.89 16.65 2.01
CA GLU A 120 12.46 16.67 1.70
C GLU A 120 11.66 15.84 2.68
N VAL A 121 12.19 14.71 3.14
CA VAL A 121 11.51 13.79 4.07
C VAL A 121 11.62 14.27 5.51
N ILE A 122 12.82 14.70 5.92
CA ILE A 122 13.10 15.12 7.31
C ILE A 122 13.73 16.52 7.27
N LYS A 123 12.96 17.48 7.74
CA LYS A 123 13.38 18.90 7.81
C LYS A 123 14.07 19.20 9.13
#